data_57b9a2884ca20488baf9ab84a72c71bf
#
_entry.id   57b9a2884ca20488baf9ab84a72c71bf
#
_cell.length_a   1.000
_cell.length_b   1.000
_cell.length_c   1.000
_cell.angle_alpha   90.00
_cell.angle_beta   90.00
_cell.angle_gamma   90.00
#
_symmetry.space_group_name_H-M   'P 1'
#
loop_
_entity.id
_entity.type
_entity.pdbx_description
1 polymer ?
#
loop_
_entity_poly.entity_id
_entity_poly.type
_entity_poly.pdbx_seq_one_letter_code
_entity_poly.pdbx_strand_id
1 'polypeptide(L)'
;MEEGKVREYAERHGKSVERGDMAAVAGDLIEDLHPQLPTIGQILPNPCNKAEVLSVDPAEDHAIVHIRYTGDDKTVTIRSRWEERGSTPMIVDAAPVE
;
A
#
# COMPACT_ATOMS: atom_id res chain seq x y z
N MET A 1 14.78 7.07 3.43
CA MET A 1 13.56 7.84 3.16
C MET A 1 13.06 8.46 4.46
N GLU A 2 12.43 9.60 4.37
CA GLU A 2 11.92 10.28 5.55
C GLU A 2 10.59 9.66 6.00
N GLU A 3 10.52 9.28 7.27
CA GLU A 3 9.39 8.51 7.80
C GLU A 3 8.06 9.24 7.65
N GLY A 4 8.00 10.53 7.99
CA GLY A 4 6.75 11.29 7.95
C GLY A 4 6.17 11.38 6.55
N LYS A 5 7.02 11.53 5.55
CA LYS A 5 6.60 11.59 4.16
C LYS A 5 6.05 10.25 3.68
N VAL A 6 6.74 9.15 4.02
CA VAL A 6 6.28 7.81 3.64
C VAL A 6 4.95 7.50 4.34
N ARG A 7 4.84 7.84 5.63
CA ARG A 7 3.59 7.61 6.39
C ARG A 7 2.42 8.35 5.76
N GLU A 8 2.63 9.60 5.37
CA GLU A 8 1.58 10.39 4.73
C GLU A 8 1.10 9.72 3.43
N TYR A 9 2.03 9.28 2.59
CA TYR A 9 1.68 8.60 1.34
C TYR A 9 1.02 7.24 1.60
N ALA A 10 1.49 6.50 2.60
CA ALA A 10 0.90 5.21 2.96
C ALA A 10 -0.53 5.38 3.48
N GLU A 11 -0.77 6.37 4.33
CA GLU A 11 -2.12 6.65 4.83
C GLU A 11 -3.06 7.06 3.69
N ARG A 12 -2.58 7.88 2.77
CA ARG A 12 -3.35 8.29 1.61
C ARG A 12 -3.68 7.09 0.71
N HIS A 13 -2.72 6.20 0.52
CA HIS A 13 -2.91 4.95 -0.22
C HIS A 13 -3.99 4.09 0.44
N GLY A 14 -3.94 3.94 1.77
CA GLY A 14 -4.95 3.19 2.51
C GLY A 14 -6.35 3.76 2.31
N LYS A 15 -6.47 5.09 2.31
CA LYS A 15 -7.76 5.74 2.04
C LYS A 15 -8.28 5.44 0.63
N SER A 16 -7.38 5.38 -0.35
CA SER A 16 -7.76 5.03 -1.72
C SER A 16 -8.32 3.60 -1.79
N VAL A 17 -7.72 2.66 -1.06
CA VAL A 17 -8.23 1.29 -0.98
C VAL A 17 -9.61 1.26 -0.31
N GLU A 18 -9.78 2.02 0.78
CA GLU A 18 -11.09 2.10 1.46
C GLU A 18 -12.19 2.59 0.54
N ARG A 19 -11.87 3.56 -0.34
CA ARG A 19 -12.84 4.10 -1.28
C ARG A 19 -13.06 3.22 -2.51
N GLY A 20 -12.25 2.17 -2.67
CA GLY A 20 -12.28 1.37 -3.89
C GLY A 20 -11.79 2.12 -5.12
N ASP A 21 -10.95 3.14 -4.92
CA ASP A 21 -10.42 3.96 -6.02
C ASP A 21 -9.19 3.28 -6.61
N MET A 22 -9.43 2.32 -7.50
CA MET A 22 -8.36 1.52 -8.08
C MET A 22 -7.43 2.32 -8.98
N ALA A 23 -7.91 3.41 -9.56
CA ALA A 23 -7.04 4.29 -10.35
C ALA A 23 -5.99 4.96 -9.46
N ALA A 24 -6.40 5.44 -8.27
CA ALA A 24 -5.48 6.03 -7.32
C ALA A 24 -4.52 4.97 -6.75
N VAL A 25 -5.04 3.77 -6.46
CA VAL A 25 -4.20 2.65 -5.99
C VAL A 25 -3.13 2.33 -7.04
N ALA A 26 -3.50 2.21 -8.30
CA ALA A 26 -2.55 1.95 -9.38
C ALA A 26 -1.51 3.06 -9.49
N GLY A 27 -1.92 4.31 -9.28
CA GLY A 27 -1.00 5.45 -9.32
C GLY A 27 0.06 5.44 -8.23
N ASP A 28 -0.17 4.72 -7.13
CA ASP A 28 0.80 4.57 -6.05
C ASP A 28 1.82 3.45 -6.30
N LEU A 29 1.56 2.59 -7.29
CA LEU A 29 2.42 1.46 -7.64
C LEU A 29 3.27 1.82 -8.86
N ILE A 30 4.52 1.36 -8.87
CA ILE A 30 5.33 1.50 -10.08
C ILE A 30 4.67 0.71 -11.21
N GLU A 31 4.93 1.16 -12.44
CA GLU A 31 4.31 0.57 -13.62
C GLU A 31 4.55 -0.93 -13.74
N ASP A 32 5.72 -1.40 -13.30
CA ASP A 32 6.07 -2.82 -13.33
C ASP A 32 5.11 -3.69 -12.53
N LEU A 33 4.41 -3.12 -11.55
CA LEU A 33 3.45 -3.86 -10.72
C LEU A 33 2.03 -3.83 -11.28
N HIS A 34 1.74 -3.01 -12.29
CA HIS A 34 0.39 -2.89 -12.84
C HIS A 34 -0.18 -4.22 -13.34
N PRO A 35 0.60 -5.12 -13.97
CA PRO A 35 0.06 -6.42 -14.38
C PRO A 35 -0.42 -7.28 -13.21
N GLN A 36 0.01 -6.99 -11.98
CA GLN A 36 -0.39 -7.74 -10.78
C GLN A 36 -1.61 -7.16 -10.08
N LEU A 37 -2.15 -6.03 -10.56
CA LEU A 37 -3.29 -5.38 -9.93
C LEU A 37 -4.51 -6.31 -9.74
N PRO A 38 -4.89 -7.15 -10.72
CA PRO A 38 -6.01 -8.07 -10.49
C PRO A 38 -5.75 -9.04 -9.34
N THR A 39 -4.54 -9.54 -9.21
CA THR A 39 -4.16 -10.45 -8.11
C THR A 39 -4.19 -9.71 -6.78
N ILE A 40 -3.66 -8.49 -6.74
CA ILE A 40 -3.67 -7.66 -5.53
C ILE A 40 -5.12 -7.38 -5.12
N GLY A 41 -5.99 -7.06 -6.07
CA GLY A 41 -7.40 -6.81 -5.80
C GLY A 41 -8.12 -8.01 -5.20
N GLN A 42 -7.70 -9.23 -5.58
CA GLN A 42 -8.29 -10.45 -5.01
C GLN A 42 -7.83 -10.72 -3.58
N ILE A 43 -6.62 -10.26 -3.24
CA ILE A 43 -6.06 -10.45 -1.90
C ILE A 43 -6.72 -9.50 -0.90
N LEU A 44 -7.01 -8.28 -1.33
CA LEU A 44 -7.61 -7.27 -0.46
C LEU A 44 -9.08 -7.58 -0.15
N PRO A 45 -9.58 -7.18 1.05
CA PRO A 45 -11.01 -7.29 1.30
C PRO A 45 -11.78 -6.36 0.36
N ASN A 46 -12.96 -6.80 -0.05
CA ASN A 46 -13.81 -6.04 -0.95
C ASN A 46 -15.27 -6.18 -0.50
N PRO A 47 -15.88 -5.16 0.11
CA PRO A 47 -15.31 -3.83 0.34
C PRO A 47 -14.27 -3.81 1.47
N CYS A 48 -13.40 -2.80 1.43
CA CYS A 48 -12.47 -2.55 2.51
C CYS A 48 -13.07 -1.44 3.40
N ASN A 49 -13.33 -1.79 4.65
CA ASN A 49 -13.97 -0.86 5.60
C ASN A 49 -12.95 0.02 6.31
N LYS A 50 -11.73 -0.48 6.49
CA LYS A 50 -10.70 0.23 7.24
C LYS A 50 -9.31 -0.17 6.75
N ALA A 51 -8.45 0.83 6.63
CA ALA A 51 -7.03 0.62 6.34
C ALA A 51 -6.23 1.32 7.45
N GLU A 52 -5.32 0.58 8.09
CA GLU A 52 -4.51 1.09 9.19
C GLU A 52 -3.03 0.88 8.90
N VAL A 53 -2.27 1.97 8.92
CA VAL A 53 -0.81 1.88 8.84
C VAL A 53 -0.31 1.41 10.21
N LEU A 54 0.19 0.18 10.26
CA LEU A 54 0.65 -0.42 11.52
C LEU A 54 2.08 -0.01 11.84
N SER A 55 2.93 0.08 10.84
CA SER A 55 4.33 0.45 11.04
C SER A 55 4.93 1.02 9.77
N VAL A 56 5.90 1.90 9.95
CA VAL A 56 6.74 2.44 8.88
C VAL A 56 8.17 2.29 9.35
N ASP A 57 8.96 1.50 8.61
CA ASP A 57 10.36 1.28 8.92
C ASP A 57 11.22 1.89 7.81
N PRO A 58 11.66 3.15 7.97
CA PRO A 58 12.45 3.82 6.94
C PRO A 58 13.89 3.35 6.96
N ALA A 59 14.46 3.16 5.77
CA ALA A 59 15.87 2.95 5.56
C ALA A 59 16.39 4.07 4.67
N GLU A 60 17.66 4.03 4.32
CA GLU A 60 18.27 5.12 3.56
C GLU A 60 17.62 5.27 2.17
N ASP A 61 17.40 4.15 1.47
CA ASP A 61 16.95 4.16 0.07
C ASP A 61 15.54 3.60 -0.11
N HIS A 62 14.88 3.19 0.97
CA HIS A 62 13.52 2.62 0.89
C HIS A 62 12.84 2.71 2.25
N ALA A 63 11.59 2.27 2.30
CA ALA A 63 10.88 2.07 3.56
C ALA A 63 9.99 0.84 3.44
N ILE A 64 9.85 0.12 4.54
CA ILE A 64 8.92 -1.01 4.63
C ILE A 64 7.72 -0.56 5.44
N VAL A 65 6.53 -0.76 4.88
CA VAL A 65 5.27 -0.33 5.51
C VAL A 65 4.36 -1.54 5.65
N HIS A 66 3.75 -1.69 6.81
CA HIS A 66 2.71 -2.69 7.05
C HIS A 66 1.39 -1.97 7.19
N ILE A 67 0.42 -2.37 6.37
CA ILE A 67 -0.94 -1.81 6.40
C ILE A 67 -1.91 -2.97 6.59
N ARG A 68 -2.80 -2.84 7.58
CA ARG A 68 -3.87 -3.81 7.80
C ARG A 68 -5.15 -3.31 7.18
N TYR A 69 -5.72 -4.12 6.31
CA TYR A 69 -6.99 -3.85 5.63
C TYR A 69 -8.06 -4.76 6.20
N THR A 70 -9.14 -4.18 6.68
CA THR A 70 -10.25 -4.91 7.30
C THR A 70 -11.51 -4.74 6.45
N GLY A 71 -12.15 -5.86 6.10
CA GLY A 71 -13.44 -5.88 5.42
C GLY A 71 -14.41 -6.76 6.17
N ASP A 72 -15.60 -6.94 5.61
CA ASP A 72 -16.64 -7.77 6.23
C ASP A 72 -16.29 -9.26 6.19
N ASP A 73 -15.54 -9.68 5.19
CA ASP A 73 -15.24 -11.08 4.93
C ASP A 73 -13.84 -11.51 5.41
N LYS A 74 -12.92 -10.57 5.53
CA LYS A 74 -11.55 -10.91 5.89
C LYS A 74 -10.77 -9.68 6.35
N THR A 75 -9.63 -9.97 7.00
CA THR A 75 -8.63 -8.98 7.40
C THR A 75 -7.29 -9.44 6.82
N VAL A 76 -6.59 -8.54 6.15
CA VAL A 76 -5.32 -8.84 5.50
C VAL A 76 -4.30 -7.76 5.85
N THR A 77 -3.10 -8.18 6.21
CA THR A 77 -1.98 -7.24 6.39
C THR A 77 -1.06 -7.37 5.19
N ILE A 78 -0.77 -6.24 4.57
CA ILE A 78 0.12 -6.19 3.41
C ILE A 78 1.42 -5.52 3.84
N ARG A 79 2.53 -6.18 3.52
CA ARG A 79 3.87 -5.61 3.66
C ARG A 79 4.25 -5.01 2.32
N SER A 80 4.54 -3.72 2.30
CA SER A 80 4.93 -3.02 1.06
C SER A 80 6.30 -2.38 1.21
N ARG A 81 7.05 -2.41 0.12
CA ARG A 81 8.32 -1.70 0.02
C ARG A 81 8.10 -0.46 -0.82
N TRP A 82 8.50 0.69 -0.26
CA TRP A 82 8.36 1.99 -0.92
C TRP A 82 9.74 2.51 -1.27
N GLU A 83 9.86 3.12 -2.44
CA GLU A 83 11.08 3.82 -2.87
C GLU A 83 10.68 5.11 -3.55
N GLU A 84 11.57 6.09 -3.54
CA GLU A 84 11.31 7.32 -4.26
C GLU A 84 11.57 7.11 -5.76
N ARG A 85 10.60 7.54 -6.57
CA ARG A 85 10.72 7.60 -8.01
C ARG A 85 10.49 9.06 -8.41
N GLY A 86 11.55 9.72 -8.89
CA GLY A 86 11.55 11.17 -8.96
C GLY A 86 11.58 11.71 -7.54
N SER A 87 10.62 12.46 -7.11
CA SER A 87 10.53 12.95 -5.73
C SER A 87 9.33 12.37 -5.00
N THR A 88 8.73 11.29 -5.54
CA THR A 88 7.48 10.73 -5.04
C THR A 88 7.69 9.32 -4.51
N PRO A 89 7.31 9.03 -3.24
CA PRO A 89 7.30 7.65 -2.74
C PRO A 89 6.33 6.81 -3.54
N MET A 90 6.78 5.64 -3.98
CA MET A 90 5.96 4.69 -4.73
C MET A 90 6.20 3.28 -4.23
N ILE A 91 5.18 2.45 -4.35
CA ILE A 91 5.25 1.03 -3.96
C ILE A 91 5.97 0.28 -5.07
N VAL A 92 7.07 -0.38 -4.73
CA VAL A 92 7.86 -1.17 -5.69
C VAL A 92 7.68 -2.67 -5.47
N ASP A 93 7.10 -3.08 -4.35
CA ASP A 93 6.80 -4.48 -4.04
C ASP A 93 5.76 -4.53 -2.94
N ALA A 94 4.91 -5.55 -2.96
CA ALA A 94 3.87 -5.74 -1.97
C ALA A 94 3.49 -7.21 -1.89
N ALA A 95 3.29 -7.69 -0.67
CA ALA A 95 2.90 -9.08 -0.44
C ALA A 95 2.11 -9.19 0.86
N PRO A 96 1.16 -10.14 0.96
CA PRO A 96 0.47 -10.38 2.21
C PRO A 96 1.42 -10.98 3.24
N VAL A 97 1.20 -10.62 4.49
CA VAL A 97 1.92 -11.16 5.64
C VAL A 97 1.09 -12.29 6.23
N GLU A 98 1.73 -13.42 6.42
CA GLU A 98 1.07 -14.59 7.03
C GLU A 98 1.17 -14.56 8.55
#